data_4ec2350b7912f1f259ddaf9178128c85
#
_entry.id   4ec2350b7912f1f259ddaf9178128c85
#
_cell.length_a   1.000
_cell.length_b   1.000
_cell.length_c   1.000
_cell.angle_alpha   90.00
_cell.angle_beta   90.00
_cell.angle_gamma   90.00
#
_symmetry.space_group_name_H-M   'P 1'
#
loop_
_entity.id
_entity.type
_entity.pdbx_description
1 polymer ?
#
loop_
_entity_poly.entity_id
_entity_poly.type
_entity_poly.pdbx_seq_one_letter_code
_entity_poly.pdbx_strand_id
1 'polypeptide(L)'
;MGSISYKDTETNLTAQQTQSIETTSTIITEEFRSEEKVLPNETPEKQYEFATSFLKVGDYNMAERAFKEFVDMNSNHKLAGNAQYWYAETFRIRQLYTDAASAYLEGYQKYPKSEKGPINLLKLGVSLVQIGEKDQGCLMITGIKKQYPEAKQSVLQKAKYEEKKFECKKEKS
;
A
#
# COMPACT_ATOMS: atom_id res chain seq x y z
N MET A 1 -18.97 -67.03 6.92
CA MET A 1 -17.99 -66.00 6.38
C MET A 1 -18.67 -65.22 5.31
N GLY A 2 -19.14 -64.03 5.65
CA GLY A 2 -19.81 -63.11 4.71
C GLY A 2 -18.82 -62.16 4.07
N SER A 3 -18.67 -62.21 2.76
CA SER A 3 -17.94 -61.21 1.98
C SER A 3 -18.82 -60.00 1.73
N ILE A 4 -18.41 -58.82 2.23
CA ILE A 4 -19.05 -57.56 1.97
C ILE A 4 -18.51 -57.03 0.62
N SER A 5 -19.38 -57.03 -0.38
CA SER A 5 -19.11 -56.42 -1.67
C SER A 5 -19.35 -54.88 -1.57
N TYR A 6 -18.29 -54.12 -1.69
CA TYR A 6 -18.40 -52.66 -1.90
C TYR A 6 -18.87 -52.44 -3.34
N LYS A 7 -20.08 -51.91 -3.50
CA LYS A 7 -20.51 -51.32 -4.77
C LYS A 7 -19.93 -49.92 -4.86
N ASP A 8 -19.03 -49.75 -5.79
CA ASP A 8 -18.60 -48.44 -6.24
C ASP A 8 -19.82 -47.68 -6.81
N THR A 9 -20.25 -46.68 -6.07
CA THR A 9 -21.23 -45.69 -6.60
C THR A 9 -20.45 -44.67 -7.38
N GLU A 10 -20.19 -44.93 -8.65
CA GLU A 10 -19.78 -43.87 -9.60
C GLU A 10 -20.95 -42.89 -9.69
N THR A 11 -20.77 -41.71 -9.10
CA THR A 11 -21.65 -40.57 -9.31
C THR A 11 -21.41 -40.04 -10.71
N ASN A 12 -22.22 -40.49 -11.66
CA ASN A 12 -22.30 -39.94 -13.01
C ASN A 12 -22.84 -38.52 -12.90
N LEU A 13 -21.93 -37.54 -12.83
CA LEU A 13 -22.26 -36.13 -13.05
C LEU A 13 -22.74 -35.98 -14.48
N THR A 14 -23.98 -35.51 -14.66
CA THR A 14 -24.54 -35.28 -15.98
C THR A 14 -23.77 -34.17 -16.71
N ALA A 15 -23.69 -34.21 -18.04
CA ALA A 15 -23.01 -33.21 -18.85
C ALA A 15 -23.48 -31.77 -18.58
N GLN A 16 -24.73 -31.59 -18.17
CA GLN A 16 -25.30 -30.29 -17.74
C GLN A 16 -24.71 -29.78 -16.44
N GLN A 17 -24.41 -30.65 -15.46
CA GLN A 17 -23.78 -30.23 -14.19
C GLN A 17 -22.33 -29.81 -14.40
N THR A 18 -21.61 -30.49 -15.29
CA THR A 18 -20.22 -30.13 -15.65
C THR A 18 -20.18 -28.78 -16.38
N GLN A 19 -21.09 -28.51 -17.31
CA GLN A 19 -21.18 -27.22 -17.99
C GLN A 19 -21.51 -26.07 -17.03
N SER A 20 -22.39 -26.27 -16.04
CA SER A 20 -22.71 -25.26 -15.03
C SER A 20 -21.52 -24.91 -14.16
N ILE A 21 -20.70 -25.89 -13.78
CA ILE A 21 -19.47 -25.67 -12.98
C ILE A 21 -18.41 -24.92 -13.79
N GLU A 22 -18.21 -25.28 -15.05
CA GLU A 22 -17.27 -24.60 -15.93
C GLU A 22 -17.68 -23.15 -16.21
N THR A 23 -18.98 -22.89 -16.47
CA THR A 23 -19.50 -21.55 -16.70
C THR A 23 -19.36 -20.69 -15.46
N THR A 24 -19.65 -21.22 -14.26
CA THR A 24 -19.49 -20.48 -13.00
C THR A 24 -18.02 -20.20 -12.70
N SER A 25 -17.13 -21.14 -12.97
CA SER A 25 -15.69 -20.96 -12.81
C SER A 25 -15.13 -19.90 -13.76
N THR A 26 -15.62 -19.86 -15.01
CA THR A 26 -15.22 -18.86 -16.01
C THR A 26 -15.72 -17.47 -15.64
N ILE A 27 -16.94 -17.34 -15.15
CA ILE A 27 -17.49 -16.06 -14.67
C ILE A 27 -16.69 -15.54 -13.47
N ILE A 28 -16.37 -16.41 -12.50
CA ILE A 28 -15.56 -16.02 -11.34
C ILE A 28 -14.17 -15.58 -11.75
N THR A 29 -13.53 -16.24 -12.73
CA THR A 29 -12.20 -15.85 -13.22
C THR A 29 -12.24 -14.55 -14.05
N GLU A 30 -13.33 -14.23 -14.74
CA GLU A 30 -13.49 -12.95 -15.43
C GLU A 30 -13.78 -11.80 -14.47
N GLU A 31 -14.57 -11.99 -13.42
CA GLU A 31 -14.79 -10.98 -12.36
C GLU A 31 -13.51 -10.67 -11.58
N PHE A 32 -12.63 -11.64 -11.35
CA PHE A 32 -11.30 -11.41 -10.75
C PHE A 32 -10.29 -10.77 -11.72
N ARG A 33 -10.56 -10.72 -13.02
CA ARG A 33 -9.64 -10.19 -14.04
C ARG A 33 -9.82 -8.73 -14.39
N SER A 34 -10.93 -8.11 -14.06
CA SER A 34 -11.13 -6.68 -14.30
C SER A 34 -11.12 -5.90 -12.99
N GLU A 35 -9.93 -5.66 -12.41
CA GLU A 35 -9.77 -4.42 -11.67
C GLU A 35 -10.03 -3.30 -12.68
N GLU A 36 -11.24 -2.78 -12.68
CA GLU A 36 -11.61 -1.67 -13.57
C GLU A 36 -10.59 -0.56 -13.42
N LYS A 37 -10.04 -0.13 -14.56
CA LYS A 37 -9.15 1.02 -14.62
C LYS A 37 -9.83 2.22 -13.95
N VAL A 38 -9.17 2.79 -12.96
CA VAL A 38 -9.71 3.91 -12.18
C VAL A 38 -9.36 5.25 -12.81
N LEU A 39 -8.11 5.36 -13.31
CA LEU A 39 -7.61 6.62 -13.83
C LEU A 39 -8.18 6.94 -15.21
N PRO A 40 -8.52 8.21 -15.47
CA PRO A 40 -8.96 8.65 -16.77
C PRO A 40 -7.84 8.54 -17.81
N ASN A 41 -8.21 8.45 -19.09
CA ASN A 41 -7.26 8.44 -20.19
C ASN A 41 -6.79 9.87 -20.50
N GLU A 42 -5.98 10.43 -19.59
CA GLU A 42 -5.53 11.82 -19.57
C GLU A 42 -4.01 11.89 -19.27
N THR A 43 -3.46 13.10 -19.23
CA THR A 43 -2.06 13.32 -18.87
C THR A 43 -1.78 12.90 -17.42
N PRO A 44 -0.53 12.54 -17.09
CA PRO A 44 -0.17 12.17 -15.70
C PRO A 44 -0.54 13.23 -14.67
N GLU A 45 -0.44 14.51 -14.98
CA GLU A 45 -0.85 15.58 -14.08
C GLU A 45 -2.35 15.54 -13.77
N LYS A 46 -3.19 15.35 -14.77
CA LYS A 46 -4.64 15.23 -14.59
C LYS A 46 -5.02 13.93 -13.89
N GLN A 47 -4.33 12.82 -14.18
CA GLN A 47 -4.51 11.57 -13.46
C GLN A 47 -4.19 11.72 -11.97
N TYR A 48 -3.11 12.44 -11.64
CA TYR A 48 -2.75 12.72 -10.25
C TYR A 48 -3.78 13.61 -9.55
N GLU A 49 -4.29 14.65 -10.22
CA GLU A 49 -5.37 15.47 -9.70
C GLU A 49 -6.64 14.66 -9.44
N PHE A 50 -6.99 13.77 -10.37
CA PHE A 50 -8.12 12.86 -10.23
C PHE A 50 -7.94 11.95 -9.01
N ALA A 51 -6.78 11.31 -8.84
CA ALA A 51 -6.47 10.51 -7.66
C ALA A 51 -6.58 11.34 -6.35
N THR A 52 -6.08 12.58 -6.37
CA THR A 52 -6.16 13.49 -5.24
C THR A 52 -7.59 13.88 -4.87
N SER A 53 -8.51 13.91 -5.84
CA SER A 53 -9.93 14.25 -5.59
C SER A 53 -10.59 13.27 -4.62
N PHE A 54 -10.22 11.99 -4.63
CA PHE A 54 -10.72 11.00 -3.68
C PHE A 54 -10.27 11.26 -2.24
N LEU A 55 -9.05 11.78 -2.05
CA LEU A 55 -8.59 12.19 -0.72
C LEU A 55 -9.43 13.33 -0.15
N LYS A 56 -9.83 14.29 -1.00
CA LYS A 56 -10.61 15.46 -0.59
C LYS A 56 -12.00 15.10 -0.08
N VAL A 57 -12.58 14.02 -0.62
CA VAL A 57 -13.90 13.54 -0.22
C VAL A 57 -13.83 12.40 0.80
N GLY A 58 -12.62 11.99 1.20
CA GLY A 58 -12.40 10.92 2.18
C GLY A 58 -12.63 9.50 1.65
N ASP A 59 -12.69 9.32 0.34
CA ASP A 59 -12.77 7.99 -0.28
C ASP A 59 -11.38 7.37 -0.40
N TYR A 60 -10.88 6.87 0.74
CA TYR A 60 -9.53 6.33 0.82
C TYR A 60 -9.36 5.02 0.07
N ASN A 61 -10.41 4.26 -0.16
CA ASN A 61 -10.35 3.03 -0.95
C ASN A 61 -10.15 3.36 -2.44
N MET A 62 -10.89 4.33 -2.96
CA MET A 62 -10.68 4.78 -4.34
C MET A 62 -9.36 5.53 -4.50
N ALA A 63 -8.96 6.33 -3.51
CA ALA A 63 -7.64 6.99 -3.51
C ALA A 63 -6.49 5.97 -3.58
N GLU A 64 -6.56 4.89 -2.78
CA GLU A 64 -5.58 3.80 -2.81
C GLU A 64 -5.44 3.23 -4.21
N ARG A 65 -6.55 2.81 -4.83
CA ARG A 65 -6.56 2.23 -6.18
C ARG A 65 -6.00 3.22 -7.22
N ALA A 66 -6.45 4.46 -7.17
CA ALA A 66 -6.05 5.49 -8.13
C ALA A 66 -4.54 5.83 -8.02
N PHE A 67 -4.00 5.98 -6.81
CA PHE A 67 -2.57 6.24 -6.63
C PHE A 67 -1.71 5.03 -6.95
N LYS A 68 -2.16 3.81 -6.64
CA LYS A 68 -1.47 2.58 -7.05
C LYS A 68 -1.38 2.50 -8.56
N GLU A 69 -2.49 2.67 -9.26
CA GLU A 69 -2.53 2.66 -10.74
C GLU A 69 -1.63 3.76 -11.32
N PHE A 70 -1.65 4.96 -10.71
CA PHE A 70 -0.78 6.06 -11.15
C PHE A 70 0.71 5.68 -11.08
N VAL A 71 1.16 5.12 -9.96
CA VAL A 71 2.56 4.71 -9.78
C VAL A 71 2.94 3.60 -10.76
N ASP A 72 2.06 2.63 -10.97
CA ASP A 72 2.31 1.53 -11.89
C ASP A 72 2.43 2.01 -13.35
N MET A 73 1.60 2.96 -13.76
CA MET A 73 1.60 3.52 -15.12
C MET A 73 2.67 4.58 -15.34
N ASN A 74 3.03 5.33 -14.32
CA ASN A 74 3.87 6.54 -14.40
C ASN A 74 5.08 6.48 -13.46
N SER A 75 5.71 5.32 -13.30
CA SER A 75 6.75 5.07 -12.29
C SER A 75 7.96 6.02 -12.40
N ASN A 76 8.26 6.54 -13.58
CA ASN A 76 9.37 7.47 -13.82
C ASN A 76 8.93 8.95 -13.86
N HIS A 77 7.66 9.24 -13.64
CA HIS A 77 7.16 10.60 -13.67
C HIS A 77 7.57 11.37 -12.40
N LYS A 78 7.77 12.68 -12.51
CA LYS A 78 8.14 13.54 -11.37
C LYS A 78 7.18 13.48 -10.17
N LEU A 79 5.91 13.12 -10.39
CA LEU A 79 4.90 12.97 -9.37
C LEU A 79 4.82 11.54 -8.77
N ALA A 80 5.60 10.58 -9.29
CA ALA A 80 5.53 9.19 -8.84
C ALA A 80 5.85 9.04 -7.34
N GLY A 81 6.86 9.74 -6.85
CA GLY A 81 7.19 9.74 -5.42
C GLY A 81 6.09 10.35 -4.54
N ASN A 82 5.42 11.41 -5.02
CA ASN A 82 4.28 11.99 -4.33
C ASN A 82 3.07 11.04 -4.33
N ALA A 83 2.81 10.38 -5.46
CA ALA A 83 1.72 9.40 -5.58
C ALA A 83 1.96 8.19 -4.67
N GLN A 84 3.18 7.68 -4.60
CA GLN A 84 3.55 6.59 -3.71
C GLN A 84 3.36 6.97 -2.23
N TYR A 85 3.71 8.20 -1.86
CA TYR A 85 3.46 8.71 -0.50
C TYR A 85 1.96 8.74 -0.18
N TRP A 86 1.12 9.25 -1.07
CA TRP A 86 -0.32 9.27 -0.86
C TRP A 86 -0.95 7.88 -0.85
N TYR A 87 -0.45 6.97 -1.68
CA TYR A 87 -0.83 5.56 -1.63
C TYR A 87 -0.59 4.99 -0.22
N ALA A 88 0.59 5.22 0.36
CA ALA A 88 0.89 4.81 1.72
C ALA A 88 0.00 5.49 2.78
N GLU A 89 -0.29 6.80 2.61
CA GLU A 89 -1.17 7.55 3.51
C GLU A 89 -2.61 6.99 3.54
N THR A 90 -3.12 6.44 2.43
CA THR A 90 -4.46 5.82 2.42
C THR A 90 -4.57 4.66 3.40
N PHE A 91 -3.51 3.86 3.53
CA PHE A 91 -3.44 2.78 4.53
C PHE A 91 -3.31 3.33 5.95
N ARG A 92 -2.40 4.29 6.15
CA ARG A 92 -2.16 4.88 7.47
C ARG A 92 -3.41 5.52 8.06
N ILE A 93 -4.17 6.27 7.26
CA ILE A 93 -5.41 6.93 7.68
C ILE A 93 -6.44 5.90 8.16
N ARG A 94 -6.49 4.74 7.52
CA ARG A 94 -7.33 3.61 7.92
C ARG A 94 -6.71 2.73 9.01
N GLN A 95 -5.57 3.14 9.57
CA GLN A 95 -4.82 2.41 10.61
C GLN A 95 -4.31 1.03 10.17
N LEU A 96 -4.16 0.79 8.88
CA LEU A 96 -3.55 -0.39 8.30
C LEU A 96 -2.03 -0.22 8.28
N TYR A 97 -1.41 -0.25 9.47
CA TYR A 97 -0.02 0.18 9.63
C TYR A 97 1.00 -0.75 8.99
N THR A 98 0.70 -2.04 8.86
CA THR A 98 1.56 -2.99 8.14
C THR A 98 1.65 -2.66 6.66
N ASP A 99 0.50 -2.43 6.03
CA ASP A 99 0.43 -2.04 4.62
C ASP A 99 1.03 -0.65 4.40
N ALA A 100 0.77 0.29 5.31
CA ALA A 100 1.36 1.61 5.30
C ALA A 100 2.89 1.54 5.37
N ALA A 101 3.47 0.78 6.29
CA ALA A 101 4.91 0.61 6.41
C ALA A 101 5.53 0.04 5.14
N SER A 102 4.91 -0.98 4.54
CA SER A 102 5.35 -1.56 3.27
C SER A 102 5.35 -0.52 2.14
N ALA A 103 4.27 0.23 1.99
CA ALA A 103 4.13 1.24 0.95
C ALA A 103 5.09 2.44 1.14
N TYR A 104 5.32 2.89 2.39
CA TYR A 104 6.33 3.91 2.68
C TYR A 104 7.76 3.43 2.43
N LEU A 105 8.06 2.17 2.77
CA LEU A 105 9.37 1.56 2.50
C LEU A 105 9.64 1.54 1.00
N GLU A 106 8.67 1.13 0.21
CA GLU A 106 8.78 1.16 -1.25
C GLU A 106 9.03 2.59 -1.77
N GLY A 107 8.33 3.58 -1.24
CA GLY A 107 8.54 5.00 -1.56
C GLY A 107 9.94 5.48 -1.20
N TYR A 108 10.45 5.10 -0.04
CA TYR A 108 11.81 5.42 0.39
C TYR A 108 12.88 4.80 -0.51
N GLN A 109 12.67 3.55 -0.93
CA GLN A 109 13.61 2.83 -1.80
C GLN A 109 13.59 3.32 -3.24
N LYS A 110 12.40 3.54 -3.82
CA LYS A 110 12.25 3.92 -5.24
C LYS A 110 12.38 5.43 -5.49
N TYR A 111 11.94 6.24 -4.53
CA TYR A 111 11.85 7.70 -4.69
C TYR A 111 12.52 8.48 -3.56
N PRO A 112 13.78 8.14 -3.17
CA PRO A 112 14.44 8.78 -2.03
C PRO A 112 14.66 10.28 -2.20
N LYS A 113 14.74 10.75 -3.45
CA LYS A 113 14.95 12.17 -3.79
C LYS A 113 13.66 12.95 -4.07
N SER A 114 12.49 12.32 -3.91
CA SER A 114 11.23 13.03 -4.09
C SER A 114 11.03 14.11 -3.02
N GLU A 115 10.20 15.10 -3.32
CA GLU A 115 9.82 16.12 -2.34
C GLU A 115 9.23 15.50 -1.06
N LYS A 116 8.60 14.34 -1.16
CA LYS A 116 8.03 13.58 -0.05
C LYS A 116 9.04 12.70 0.68
N GLY A 117 10.29 12.59 0.23
CA GLY A 117 11.31 11.72 0.82
C GLY A 117 11.42 11.84 2.35
N PRO A 118 11.65 13.05 2.90
CA PRO A 118 11.79 13.23 4.35
C PRO A 118 10.56 12.83 5.15
N ILE A 119 9.37 13.26 4.72
CA ILE A 119 8.12 12.92 5.42
C ILE A 119 7.76 11.45 5.25
N ASN A 120 8.09 10.86 4.10
CA ASN A 120 7.89 9.44 3.83
C ASN A 120 8.72 8.57 4.80
N LEU A 121 9.98 8.92 5.02
CA LEU A 121 10.84 8.23 5.98
C LEU A 121 10.31 8.35 7.42
N LEU A 122 9.83 9.53 7.81
CA LEU A 122 9.18 9.75 9.11
C LEU A 122 7.96 8.84 9.29
N LYS A 123 7.09 8.81 8.30
CA LYS A 123 5.85 8.01 8.34
C LYS A 123 6.14 6.52 8.32
N LEU A 124 7.17 6.08 7.62
CA LEU A 124 7.68 4.71 7.71
C LEU A 124 8.05 4.37 9.16
N GLY A 125 8.88 5.22 9.79
CA GLY A 125 9.29 5.02 11.18
C GLY A 125 8.12 4.94 12.16
N VAL A 126 7.16 5.86 12.03
CA VAL A 126 5.93 5.86 12.85
C VAL A 126 5.12 4.57 12.63
N SER A 127 4.94 4.14 11.38
CA SER A 127 4.19 2.92 11.06
C SER A 127 4.87 1.67 11.63
N LEU A 128 6.20 1.60 11.59
CA LEU A 128 6.98 0.52 12.20
C LEU A 128 6.78 0.45 13.71
N VAL A 129 6.80 1.60 14.40
CA VAL A 129 6.49 1.64 15.85
C VAL A 129 5.08 1.11 16.13
N GLN A 130 4.10 1.49 15.31
CA GLN A 130 2.70 1.06 15.48
C GLN A 130 2.50 -0.45 15.32
N ILE A 131 3.32 -1.12 14.52
CA ILE A 131 3.27 -2.59 14.36
C ILE A 131 4.18 -3.35 15.33
N GLY A 132 4.78 -2.65 16.30
CA GLY A 132 5.63 -3.27 17.33
C GLY A 132 7.13 -3.28 17.02
N GLU A 133 7.55 -2.81 15.86
CA GLU A 133 8.96 -2.71 15.43
C GLU A 133 9.58 -1.40 15.93
N LYS A 134 9.54 -1.19 17.25
CA LYS A 134 9.93 0.08 17.89
C LYS A 134 11.37 0.49 17.60
N ASP A 135 12.31 -0.43 17.70
CA ASP A 135 13.74 -0.11 17.52
C ASP A 135 14.03 0.33 16.08
N GLN A 136 13.47 -0.38 15.10
CA GLN A 136 13.59 -0.01 13.68
C GLN A 136 12.86 1.31 13.39
N GLY A 137 11.66 1.48 13.91
CA GLY A 137 10.90 2.72 13.76
C GLY A 137 11.63 3.92 14.34
N CYS A 138 12.19 3.80 15.54
CA CYS A 138 13.00 4.83 16.17
C CYS A 138 14.27 5.16 15.36
N LEU A 139 14.95 4.15 14.80
CA LEU A 139 16.10 4.36 13.92
C LEU A 139 15.75 5.21 12.70
N MET A 140 14.59 4.96 12.07
CA MET A 140 14.13 5.78 10.94
C MET A 140 13.80 7.20 11.36
N ILE A 141 13.10 7.40 12.48
CA ILE A 141 12.68 8.71 12.99
C ILE A 141 13.91 9.57 13.36
N THR A 142 14.85 9.02 14.11
CA THR A 142 16.06 9.75 14.55
C THR A 142 17.04 10.00 13.41
N GLY A 143 17.05 9.13 12.40
CA GLY A 143 17.94 9.21 11.23
C GLY A 143 17.55 10.27 10.18
N ILE A 144 16.38 10.89 10.28
CA ILE A 144 15.85 11.79 9.23
C ILE A 144 16.81 12.94 8.91
N LYS A 145 17.33 13.63 9.93
CA LYS A 145 18.24 14.76 9.73
C LYS A 145 19.55 14.35 9.03
N LYS A 146 20.02 13.14 9.30
CA LYS A 146 21.23 12.58 8.68
C LYS A 146 20.97 12.21 7.21
N GLN A 147 19.82 11.59 6.93
CA GLN A 147 19.45 11.18 5.57
C GLN A 147 19.02 12.35 4.69
N TYR A 148 18.38 13.35 5.30
CA TYR A 148 17.83 14.52 4.63
C TYR A 148 18.24 15.81 5.37
N PRO A 149 19.52 16.25 5.21
CA PRO A 149 20.02 17.46 5.88
C PRO A 149 19.20 18.70 5.58
N GLU A 150 18.65 18.77 4.36
CA GLU A 150 17.83 19.90 3.84
C GLU A 150 16.33 19.73 4.11
N ALA A 151 15.93 18.78 4.98
CA ALA A 151 14.52 18.56 5.31
C ALA A 151 13.90 19.83 5.90
N LYS A 152 12.65 20.12 5.50
CA LYS A 152 11.88 21.26 6.03
C LYS A 152 11.79 21.19 7.55
N GLN A 153 11.90 22.34 8.23
CA GLN A 153 11.80 22.44 9.69
C GLN A 153 10.53 21.79 10.25
N SER A 154 9.41 21.87 9.52
CA SER A 154 8.16 21.25 9.90
C SER A 154 8.26 19.69 10.00
N VAL A 155 9.03 19.07 9.13
CA VAL A 155 9.28 17.61 9.19
C VAL A 155 10.21 17.27 10.35
N LEU A 156 11.28 18.05 10.57
CA LEU A 156 12.21 17.83 11.68
C LEU A 156 11.52 18.02 13.04
N GLN A 157 10.61 18.98 13.16
CA GLN A 157 9.82 19.17 14.38
C GLN A 157 8.88 18.00 14.64
N LYS A 158 8.21 17.50 13.60
CA LYS A 158 7.38 16.30 13.70
C LYS A 158 8.21 15.08 14.12
N ALA A 159 9.40 14.90 13.54
CA ALA A 159 10.30 13.82 13.91
C ALA A 159 10.69 13.88 15.40
N LYS A 160 11.05 15.05 15.91
CA LYS A 160 11.35 15.26 17.35
C LYS A 160 10.15 14.97 18.24
N TYR A 161 8.96 15.34 17.80
CA TYR A 161 7.73 15.03 18.53
C TYR A 161 7.52 13.52 18.63
N GLU A 162 7.63 12.79 17.52
CA GLU A 162 7.45 11.33 17.50
C GLU A 162 8.59 10.61 18.26
N GLU A 163 9.83 11.09 18.15
CA GLU A 163 10.98 10.60 18.93
C GLU A 163 10.69 10.65 20.43
N LYS A 164 10.17 11.78 20.92
CA LYS A 164 9.80 11.95 22.32
C LYS A 164 8.59 11.09 22.71
N LYS A 165 7.56 11.07 21.87
CA LYS A 165 6.33 10.32 22.11
C LYS A 165 6.58 8.82 22.25
N PHE A 166 7.46 8.28 21.40
CA PHE A 166 7.82 6.87 21.43
C PHE A 166 9.01 6.55 22.32
N GLU A 167 9.57 7.55 23.02
CA GLU A 167 10.72 7.39 23.91
C GLU A 167 11.91 6.73 23.18
N CYS A 168 12.18 7.19 21.96
CA CYS A 168 13.32 6.69 21.18
C CYS A 168 14.63 7.02 21.87
N LYS A 169 15.51 6.03 22.04
CA LYS A 169 16.83 6.24 22.63
C LYS A 169 17.66 7.09 21.67
N LYS A 170 18.35 8.12 22.18
CA LYS A 170 19.35 8.84 21.40
C LYS A 170 20.49 7.88 21.11
N GLU A 171 20.88 7.75 19.84
CA GLU A 171 22.14 7.09 19.52
C GLU A 171 23.26 7.79 20.32
N LYS A 172 23.99 7.02 21.09
CA LYS A 172 25.23 7.53 21.72
C LYS A 172 26.20 7.79 20.58
N SER A 173 26.43 9.07 20.28
CA SER A 173 27.49 9.54 19.40
C SER A 173 28.86 9.13 19.90
#